data_58361b929f11ab750ddbe0ac56eb03ce
#
_entry.id   58361b929f11ab750ddbe0ac56eb03ce
#
_cell.length_a   1.000
_cell.length_b   1.000
_cell.length_c   1.000
_cell.angle_alpha   90.00
_cell.angle_beta   90.00
_cell.angle_gamma   90.00
#
_symmetry.space_group_name_H-M   'P 1'
#
loop_
_entity.id
_entity.type
_entity.pdbx_description
1 polymer ?
#
loop_
_entity_poly.entity_id
_entity_poly.type
_entity_poly.pdbx_seq_one_letter_code
_entity_poly.pdbx_strand_id
1 'polypeptide(L)'
;MLEQFIKNRIIHQLPFQANEGQEQLLDKLSQFITSPTLRKAFILRGYAGTGKTSIMAALVQAMQQLNQRIVLLAPTGRAAKVLAGYARVPAYTIHKYIYIGHAQKAYLV
;
A
#
# COMPACT_ATOMS: atom_id res chain seq x y z
N MET A 1 7.66 4.63 -17.82
CA MET A 1 7.52 6.05 -17.50
C MET A 1 6.58 6.32 -16.35
N LEU A 2 5.34 5.87 -16.42
CA LEU A 2 4.40 6.06 -15.33
C LEU A 2 4.86 5.32 -14.06
N GLU A 3 5.38 4.11 -14.21
CA GLU A 3 5.91 3.35 -13.08
C GLU A 3 7.00 4.11 -12.34
N GLN A 4 7.93 4.69 -13.06
CA GLN A 4 9.02 5.44 -12.45
C GLN A 4 8.51 6.70 -11.76
N PHE A 5 7.52 7.35 -12.33
CA PHE A 5 6.89 8.51 -11.71
C PHE A 5 6.24 8.14 -10.38
N ILE A 6 5.48 7.06 -10.35
CA ILE A 6 4.83 6.57 -9.13
C ILE A 6 5.87 6.18 -8.10
N LYS A 7 6.90 5.43 -8.50
CA LYS A 7 7.98 5.03 -7.60
C LYS A 7 8.65 6.25 -6.96
N ASN A 8 8.96 7.26 -7.75
CA ASN A 8 9.60 8.46 -7.24
C ASN A 8 8.71 9.21 -6.25
N ARG A 9 7.41 9.24 -6.49
CA ARG A 9 6.46 9.85 -5.57
C ARG A 9 6.41 9.13 -4.24
N ILE A 10 6.45 7.80 -4.25
CA ILE A 10 6.48 7.01 -3.02
C ILE A 10 7.77 7.25 -2.27
N ILE A 11 8.91 7.22 -2.97
CA ILE A 11 10.22 7.45 -2.37
C ILE A 11 10.27 8.82 -1.69
N HIS A 12 9.66 9.81 -2.30
CA HIS A 12 9.63 11.16 -1.76
C HIS A 12 8.92 11.24 -0.41
N GLN A 13 7.98 10.34 -0.14
CA GLN A 13 7.24 10.29 1.10
C GLN A 13 7.91 9.43 2.17
N LEU A 14 8.96 8.68 1.83
CA LEU A 14 9.64 7.82 2.79
C LEU A 14 10.45 8.62 3.79
N PRO A 15 10.41 8.24 5.10
CA PRO A 15 11.21 8.89 6.12
C PRO A 15 12.67 8.42 6.15
N PHE A 16 13.06 7.53 5.24
CA PHE A 16 14.40 6.95 5.18
C PHE A 16 14.78 6.66 3.74
N GLN A 17 16.04 6.36 3.52
CA GLN A 17 16.54 5.94 2.21
C GLN A 17 16.25 4.44 2.04
N ALA A 18 15.62 4.07 0.93
CA ALA A 18 15.27 2.69 0.67
C ALA A 18 16.53 1.85 0.41
N ASN A 19 16.58 0.65 0.99
CA ASN A 19 17.62 -0.32 0.67
C ASN A 19 17.22 -1.11 -0.60
N GLU A 20 18.08 -2.03 -1.02
CA GLU A 20 17.86 -2.77 -2.26
C GLU A 20 16.56 -3.57 -2.25
N GLY A 21 16.27 -4.27 -1.15
CA GLY A 21 15.03 -5.04 -1.03
C GLY A 21 13.79 -4.16 -1.04
N GLN A 22 13.87 -3.01 -0.39
CA GLN A 22 12.79 -2.05 -0.37
C GLN A 22 12.58 -1.41 -1.75
N GLU A 23 13.66 -1.15 -2.48
CA GLU A 23 13.53 -0.65 -3.85
C GLU A 23 12.87 -1.65 -4.78
N GLN A 24 13.18 -2.95 -4.64
CA GLN A 24 12.51 -3.99 -5.39
C GLN A 24 11.01 -4.03 -5.09
N LEU A 25 10.65 -3.86 -3.82
CA LEU A 25 9.25 -3.78 -3.42
C LEU A 25 8.57 -2.57 -4.04
N LEU A 26 9.24 -1.43 -4.05
CA LEU A 26 8.69 -0.21 -4.66
C LEU A 26 8.47 -0.39 -6.17
N ASP A 27 9.37 -1.09 -6.84
CA ASP A 27 9.19 -1.41 -8.26
C ASP A 27 7.93 -2.25 -8.47
N LYS A 28 7.73 -3.27 -7.65
CA LYS A 28 6.57 -4.14 -7.76
C LYS A 28 5.27 -3.40 -7.45
N LEU A 29 5.28 -2.55 -6.43
CA LEU A 29 4.12 -1.73 -6.10
C LEU A 29 3.77 -0.77 -7.23
N SER A 30 4.77 -0.16 -7.83
CA SER A 30 4.55 0.75 -8.94
C SER A 30 3.97 0.04 -10.16
N GLN A 31 4.45 -1.17 -10.46
CA GLN A 31 3.90 -2.01 -11.50
C GLN A 31 2.45 -2.38 -11.22
N PHE A 32 2.15 -2.74 -9.98
CA PHE A 32 0.79 -3.08 -9.56
C PHE A 32 -0.16 -1.91 -9.78
N ILE A 33 0.23 -0.73 -9.36
CA ILE A 33 -0.61 0.47 -9.44
C ILE A 33 -0.88 0.87 -10.88
N THR A 34 0.13 0.75 -11.74
CA THR A 34 0.02 1.16 -13.14
C THR A 34 -0.56 0.06 -14.04
N SER A 35 -0.79 -1.14 -13.50
CA SER A 35 -1.40 -2.23 -14.26
C SER A 35 -2.82 -1.88 -14.69
N PRO A 36 -3.22 -2.18 -15.93
CA PRO A 36 -4.57 -1.88 -16.40
C PRO A 36 -5.66 -2.80 -15.86
N THR A 37 -5.30 -3.80 -15.06
CA THR A 37 -6.27 -4.73 -14.48
C THR A 37 -7.20 -3.99 -13.52
N LEU A 38 -8.53 -4.17 -13.69
CA LEU A 38 -9.52 -3.44 -12.90
C LEU A 38 -9.61 -3.90 -11.45
N ARG A 39 -9.59 -5.21 -11.22
CA ARG A 39 -9.67 -5.76 -9.86
C ARG A 39 -8.34 -6.39 -9.53
N LYS A 40 -7.67 -5.85 -8.55
CA LYS A 40 -6.34 -6.32 -8.20
C LYS A 40 -6.06 -6.12 -6.73
N ALA A 41 -5.26 -7.03 -6.18
CA ALA A 41 -4.79 -6.97 -4.81
C ALA A 41 -3.29 -7.22 -4.78
N PHE A 42 -2.61 -6.60 -3.85
CA PHE A 42 -1.19 -6.80 -3.62
C PHE A 42 -1.00 -7.27 -2.19
N ILE A 43 -0.30 -8.40 -2.02
CA ILE A 43 -0.03 -8.97 -0.71
C ILE A 43 1.40 -8.64 -0.34
N LEU A 44 1.57 -7.94 0.78
CA LEU A 44 2.86 -7.57 1.30
C LEU A 44 3.16 -8.37 2.56
N ARG A 45 4.22 -9.15 2.51
CA ARG A 45 4.69 -9.93 3.65
C ARG A 45 6.03 -9.42 4.12
N GLY A 46 6.27 -9.53 5.41
CA GLY A 46 7.54 -9.16 5.99
C GLY A 46 7.49 -9.19 7.50
N TYR A 47 8.67 -9.29 8.10
CA TYR A 47 8.80 -9.24 9.55
C TYR A 47 8.72 -7.80 10.04
N ALA A 48 8.42 -7.64 11.32
CA ALA A 48 8.46 -6.33 11.97
C ALA A 48 9.87 -5.72 11.82
N GLY A 49 9.94 -4.42 11.62
CA GLY A 49 11.22 -3.73 11.50
C GLY A 49 11.82 -3.69 10.10
N THR A 50 11.10 -4.22 9.09
CA THR A 50 11.60 -4.20 7.70
C THR A 50 11.24 -2.93 6.93
N GLY A 51 10.57 -1.98 7.57
CA GLY A 51 10.12 -0.76 6.90
C GLY A 51 8.83 -0.92 6.11
N LYS A 52 8.18 -2.07 6.21
CA LYS A 52 6.96 -2.40 5.49
C LYS A 52 5.84 -1.39 5.76
N THR A 53 5.61 -1.06 7.02
CA THR A 53 4.56 -0.13 7.41
C THR A 53 4.84 1.28 6.89
N SER A 54 6.10 1.70 6.93
CA SER A 54 6.50 3.02 6.40
C SER A 54 6.30 3.09 4.89
N ILE A 55 6.60 2.01 4.18
CA ILE A 55 6.38 1.94 2.73
C ILE A 55 4.89 2.02 2.40
N MET A 56 4.05 1.32 3.16
CA MET A 56 2.61 1.39 2.97
C MET A 56 2.07 2.79 3.23
N ALA A 57 2.53 3.45 4.29
CA ALA A 57 2.14 4.82 4.59
C ALA A 57 2.58 5.78 3.47
N ALA A 58 3.80 5.63 2.97
CA ALA A 58 4.31 6.45 1.88
C ALA A 58 3.50 6.25 0.60
N LEU A 59 3.14 5.00 0.30
CA LEU A 59 2.31 4.68 -0.85
C LEU A 59 0.94 5.37 -0.76
N VAL A 60 0.29 5.30 0.40
CA VAL A 60 -1.01 5.93 0.59
C VAL A 60 -0.91 7.44 0.41
N GLN A 61 0.11 8.06 0.98
CA GLN A 61 0.32 9.50 0.84
C GLN A 61 0.50 9.89 -0.63
N ALA A 62 1.32 9.13 -1.36
CA ALA A 62 1.55 9.39 -2.78
C ALA A 62 0.26 9.24 -3.59
N MET A 63 -0.53 8.22 -3.30
CA MET A 63 -1.78 7.99 -4.02
C MET A 63 -2.82 9.07 -3.71
N GLN A 64 -2.89 9.54 -2.48
CA GLN A 64 -3.77 10.65 -2.13
C GLN A 64 -3.41 11.93 -2.90
N GLN A 65 -2.12 12.20 -3.03
CA GLN A 65 -1.66 13.36 -3.81
C GLN A 65 -2.05 13.27 -5.29
N LEU A 66 -2.17 12.05 -5.80
CA LEU A 66 -2.53 11.80 -7.19
C LEU A 66 -4.04 11.53 -7.37
N ASN A 67 -4.84 11.74 -6.32
CA ASN A 67 -6.28 11.48 -6.33
C ASN A 67 -6.64 10.05 -6.69
N GLN A 68 -5.80 9.10 -6.31
CA GLN A 68 -6.06 7.68 -6.54
C GLN A 68 -6.59 7.02 -5.27
N ARG A 69 -7.51 6.10 -5.44
CA ARG A 69 -8.08 5.36 -4.31
C ARG A 69 -7.31 4.10 -4.02
N ILE A 70 -6.97 3.91 -2.75
CA ILE A 70 -6.36 2.69 -2.25
C ILE A 70 -7.10 2.28 -1.00
N VAL A 71 -7.33 0.98 -0.86
CA VAL A 71 -7.89 0.40 0.35
C VAL A 71 -6.84 -0.45 1.02
N LEU A 72 -6.60 -0.18 2.30
CA LEU A 72 -5.65 -0.93 3.11
C LEU A 72 -6.37 -2.03 3.86
N LEU A 73 -5.84 -3.24 3.77
CA LEU A 73 -6.38 -4.40 4.46
C LEU A 73 -5.31 -5.07 5.30
N ALA A 74 -5.71 -5.62 6.42
CA ALA A 74 -4.82 -6.37 7.30
C ALA A 74 -5.51 -7.66 7.77
N PRO A 75 -4.74 -8.71 8.13
CA PRO A 75 -5.35 -9.98 8.54
C PRO A 75 -6.10 -9.91 9.86
N THR A 76 -5.72 -9.01 10.76
CA THR A 76 -6.34 -8.89 12.08
C THR A 76 -6.74 -7.46 12.39
N GLY A 77 -7.68 -7.29 13.33
CA GLY A 77 -8.10 -5.96 13.76
C GLY A 77 -6.96 -5.14 14.36
N ARG A 78 -6.05 -5.81 15.09
CA ARG A 78 -4.89 -5.13 15.68
C ARG A 78 -3.94 -4.62 14.61
N ALA A 79 -3.63 -5.45 13.62
CA ALA A 79 -2.78 -5.04 12.51
C ALA A 79 -3.43 -3.91 11.71
N ALA A 80 -4.74 -3.96 11.51
CA ALA A 80 -5.46 -2.90 10.82
C ALA A 80 -5.35 -1.57 11.58
N LYS A 81 -5.47 -1.58 12.91
CA LYS A 81 -5.33 -0.38 13.73
C LYS A 81 -3.94 0.22 13.63
N VAL A 82 -2.91 -0.62 13.68
CA VAL A 82 -1.53 -0.17 13.57
C VAL A 82 -1.30 0.46 12.20
N LEU A 83 -1.74 -0.19 11.15
CA LEU A 83 -1.59 0.29 9.78
C LEU A 83 -2.32 1.63 9.58
N ALA A 84 -3.55 1.75 10.08
CA ALA A 84 -4.32 2.98 9.98
C ALA A 84 -3.62 4.13 10.71
N GLY A 85 -3.00 3.87 11.85
CA GLY A 85 -2.27 4.88 12.59
C GLY A 85 -1.08 5.44 11.83
N TYR A 86 -0.35 4.57 11.15
CA TYR A 86 0.80 4.99 10.35
C TYR A 86 0.40 5.67 9.06
N ALA A 87 -0.59 5.11 8.37
CA ALA A 87 -0.99 5.61 7.05
C ALA A 87 -1.93 6.82 7.12
N ARG A 88 -2.54 7.06 8.28
CA ARG A 88 -3.50 8.14 8.51
C ARG A 88 -4.73 8.03 7.62
N VAL A 89 -5.08 6.82 7.23
CA VAL A 89 -6.32 6.50 6.53
C VAL A 89 -6.89 5.23 7.15
N PRO A 90 -8.19 4.98 7.01
CA PRO A 90 -8.77 3.76 7.56
C PRO A 90 -8.13 2.51 6.96
N ALA A 91 -7.95 1.50 7.78
CA ALA A 91 -7.56 0.16 7.35
C ALA A 91 -8.58 -0.83 7.92
N TYR A 92 -8.88 -1.86 7.17
CA TYR A 92 -9.92 -2.82 7.53
C TYR A 92 -9.33 -4.21 7.61
N THR A 93 -10.01 -5.11 8.31
CA THR A 93 -9.64 -6.52 8.20
C THR A 93 -10.10 -7.06 6.86
N ILE A 94 -9.34 -8.00 6.31
CA ILE A 94 -9.67 -8.63 5.04
C ILE A 94 -11.07 -9.25 5.12
N HIS A 95 -11.35 -9.98 6.19
CA HIS A 95 -12.61 -10.67 6.40
C HIS A 95 -13.80 -9.69 6.40
N LYS A 96 -13.71 -8.65 7.21
CA LYS A 96 -14.79 -7.67 7.33
C LYS A 96 -15.04 -6.95 6.02
N TYR A 97 -13.98 -6.56 5.33
CA TYR A 97 -14.11 -5.80 4.09
C TYR A 97 -14.75 -6.61 2.98
N ILE A 98 -14.34 -7.87 2.84
CA ILE A 98 -14.90 -8.76 1.82
C ILE A 98 -16.38 -9.03 2.08
N TYR A 99 -16.75 -9.23 3.34
CA TYR A 99 -18.16 -9.49 3.71
C TYR A 99 -19.08 -8.30 3.44
N ILE A 100 -18.56 -7.09 3.44
CA ILE A 100 -19.37 -5.89 3.16
C ILE A 100 -19.59 -5.69 1.65
N GLY A 101 -18.89 -6.43 0.79
CA GLY A 101 -19.13 -6.43 -0.65
C GLY A 101 -18.49 -5.30 -1.42
N HIS A 102 -17.36 -4.77 -0.98
CA HIS A 102 -16.64 -3.73 -1.70
C HIS A 102 -15.74 -4.31 -2.80
N ALA A 103 -16.35 -4.98 -3.77
CA ALA A 103 -15.62 -5.80 -4.72
C ALA A 103 -14.94 -5.06 -5.87
N GLN A 104 -15.13 -3.75 -6.00
CA GLN A 104 -14.68 -3.00 -7.18
C GLN A 104 -13.44 -2.15 -6.94
N LYS A 105 -12.74 -2.35 -5.83
CA LYS A 105 -11.57 -1.54 -5.47
C LYS A 105 -10.30 -2.38 -5.48
N ALA A 106 -9.15 -1.72 -5.58
CA ALA A 106 -7.87 -2.39 -5.38
C ALA A 106 -7.63 -2.61 -3.88
N TYR A 107 -7.05 -3.75 -3.53
CA TYR A 107 -6.76 -4.12 -2.14
C TYR A 107 -5.27 -4.22 -1.91
N LEU A 108 -4.81 -3.75 -0.75
CA LEU A 108 -3.44 -3.93 -0.28
C LEU A 108 -3.48 -4.67 1.05
N VAL A 109 -2.74 -5.75 1.11
CA VAL A 109 -2.71 -6.61 2.30
C VAL A 109 -1.32 -6.67 2.92
#